data_b55ab575f22d8e6e0e6eadbbf7d271ca
#
_entry.id   b55ab575f22d8e6e0e6eadbbf7d271ca
#
_cell.length_a   1.000
_cell.length_b   1.000
_cell.length_c   1.000
_cell.angle_alpha   90.00
_cell.angle_beta   90.00
_cell.angle_gamma   90.00
#
_symmetry.space_group_name_H-M   'P 1'
#
loop_
_entity.id
_entity.type
_entity.pdbx_description
1 polymer ?
#
loop_
_entity_poly.entity_id
_entity_poly.type
_entity_poly.pdbx_seq_one_letter_code
_entity_poly.pdbx_strand_id
1 'polypeptide(L)'
;MDTPQRKKEKSLIIGLVGLIIVIIILAMIGFFMLKPGDETIQGQAEATQVRVSGKLPGRIVEFMVEDGQSVHKGDTLVRIFSSDAEAKLMQASAMENVYKAQNQKVDKGARIEVINSAYDMWQKAIAGLDIAKKSYDRMQALFKKGVISAQKRDEAEANYNAMKATESAAKSQYEMAKKGAQIEDKEAAAAMLLAAKGSVAQVESILADSYLTAPIDGEISDIFPNEGELVGTGAPIMNVLNLNDMWVTFNVREELLQNLTMGKEIPAIIPALGNK
;
A
#
# COMPACT_ATOMS: atom_id res chain seq x y z
N MET A 1 -35.31 102.54 -45.16
CA MET A 1 -35.93 102.49 -43.82
C MET A 1 -36.06 101.01 -43.41
N ASP A 2 -35.07 100.50 -42.78
CA ASP A 2 -35.18 99.11 -42.24
C ASP A 2 -35.92 99.16 -40.91
N THR A 3 -37.04 98.48 -40.86
CA THR A 3 -37.92 98.45 -39.69
C THR A 3 -37.27 97.67 -38.52
N PRO A 4 -37.37 98.09 -37.26
CA PRO A 4 -36.68 97.51 -36.08
C PRO A 4 -37.10 96.03 -35.81
N GLN A 5 -38.12 95.54 -36.44
CA GLN A 5 -38.55 94.10 -36.30
C GLN A 5 -37.57 93.12 -36.98
N ARG A 6 -36.99 93.44 -38.13
CA ARG A 6 -36.06 92.55 -38.85
C ARG A 6 -34.76 92.35 -38.11
N LYS A 7 -34.31 93.28 -37.29
CA LYS A 7 -33.09 93.20 -36.46
C LYS A 7 -33.32 92.23 -35.28
N LYS A 8 -34.51 92.23 -34.69
CA LYS A 8 -34.83 91.29 -33.58
C LYS A 8 -34.94 89.85 -34.05
N GLU A 9 -35.53 89.58 -35.21
CA GLU A 9 -35.64 88.24 -35.80
C GLU A 9 -34.26 87.66 -36.18
N LYS A 10 -33.35 88.46 -36.74
CA LYS A 10 -32.02 88.01 -37.05
C LYS A 10 -31.20 87.71 -35.77
N SER A 11 -31.37 88.49 -34.69
CA SER A 11 -30.72 88.21 -33.42
C SER A 11 -31.26 87.00 -32.71
N LEU A 12 -32.59 86.71 -32.84
CA LEU A 12 -33.21 85.48 -32.35
C LEU A 12 -32.73 84.21 -33.13
N ILE A 13 -32.61 84.32 -34.46
CA ILE A 13 -32.09 83.25 -35.30
C ILE A 13 -30.62 82.98 -35.00
N ILE A 14 -29.78 83.96 -34.78
CA ILE A 14 -28.39 83.82 -34.41
C ILE A 14 -28.26 83.14 -32.99
N GLY A 15 -29.14 83.54 -32.06
CA GLY A 15 -29.17 82.97 -30.72
C GLY A 15 -29.61 81.50 -30.77
N LEU A 16 -30.61 81.16 -31.65
CA LEU A 16 -31.07 79.79 -31.80
C LEU A 16 -30.05 78.87 -32.50
N VAL A 17 -29.32 79.41 -33.49
CA VAL A 17 -28.20 78.66 -34.14
C VAL A 17 -27.02 78.49 -33.14
N GLY A 18 -26.73 79.50 -32.33
CA GLY A 18 -25.76 79.35 -31.27
C GLY A 18 -26.11 78.31 -30.23
N LEU A 19 -27.37 78.22 -29.83
CA LEU A 19 -27.90 77.16 -28.93
C LEU A 19 -27.79 75.78 -29.51
N ILE A 20 -28.16 75.60 -30.80
CA ILE A 20 -28.05 74.30 -31.52
C ILE A 20 -26.57 73.88 -31.60
N ILE A 21 -25.63 74.79 -31.88
CA ILE A 21 -24.21 74.47 -31.93
C ILE A 21 -23.70 73.99 -30.54
N VAL A 22 -24.15 74.66 -29.49
CA VAL A 22 -23.79 74.28 -28.11
C VAL A 22 -24.33 72.88 -27.78
N ILE A 23 -25.58 72.56 -28.16
CA ILE A 23 -26.17 71.26 -27.96
C ILE A 23 -25.42 70.18 -28.76
N ILE A 24 -25.03 70.45 -29.99
CA ILE A 24 -24.26 69.53 -30.82
C ILE A 24 -22.87 69.27 -30.21
N ILE A 25 -22.20 70.33 -29.69
CA ILE A 25 -20.92 70.21 -29.02
C ILE A 25 -21.04 69.40 -27.74
N LEU A 26 -22.08 69.62 -26.93
CA LEU A 26 -22.34 68.84 -25.72
C LEU A 26 -22.67 67.41 -26.03
N ALA A 27 -23.46 67.15 -27.09
CA ALA A 27 -23.77 65.80 -27.54
C ALA A 27 -22.50 65.08 -28.07
N MET A 28 -21.62 65.80 -28.76
CA MET A 28 -20.36 65.22 -29.26
C MET A 28 -19.40 64.93 -28.13
N ILE A 29 -19.29 65.81 -27.11
CA ILE A 29 -18.50 65.59 -25.89
C ILE A 29 -19.03 64.39 -25.11
N GLY A 30 -20.40 64.33 -24.93
CA GLY A 30 -21.06 63.18 -24.31
C GLY A 30 -20.79 61.87 -25.04
N PHE A 31 -20.92 61.86 -26.37
CA PHE A 31 -20.65 60.69 -27.20
C PHE A 31 -19.18 60.23 -27.12
N PHE A 32 -18.22 61.16 -27.01
CA PHE A 32 -16.80 60.84 -26.86
C PHE A 32 -16.45 60.41 -25.44
N MET A 33 -17.11 60.98 -24.41
CA MET A 33 -16.87 60.61 -23.00
C MET A 33 -17.61 59.35 -22.57
N LEU A 34 -18.70 58.96 -23.21
CA LEU A 34 -19.50 57.77 -22.93
C LEU A 34 -19.13 56.57 -23.82
N LYS A 35 -18.00 56.60 -24.54
CA LYS A 35 -17.52 55.37 -25.18
C LYS A 35 -17.31 54.33 -24.09
N PRO A 36 -18.02 53.18 -24.10
CA PRO A 36 -17.75 52.09 -23.16
C PRO A 36 -16.30 51.71 -23.32
N GLY A 37 -15.55 51.74 -22.22
CA GLY A 37 -14.15 51.24 -22.18
C GLY A 37 -14.14 49.77 -22.55
N ASP A 38 -13.00 49.32 -23.06
CA ASP A 38 -12.82 47.90 -23.36
C ASP A 38 -13.13 47.07 -22.12
N GLU A 39 -14.10 46.18 -22.25
CA GLU A 39 -14.55 45.35 -21.15
C GLU A 39 -13.51 44.22 -20.92
N THR A 40 -12.74 44.35 -19.86
CA THR A 40 -11.73 43.36 -19.49
C THR A 40 -12.37 42.29 -18.61
N ILE A 41 -12.27 41.01 -19.06
CA ILE A 41 -12.72 39.87 -18.31
C ILE A 41 -11.52 39.33 -17.56
N GLN A 42 -11.64 39.18 -16.23
CA GLN A 42 -10.61 38.58 -15.42
C GLN A 42 -10.71 37.06 -15.51
N GLY A 43 -9.57 36.40 -15.77
CA GLY A 43 -9.42 34.96 -15.76
C GLY A 43 -8.55 34.52 -14.61
N GLN A 44 -8.66 33.25 -14.23
CA GLN A 44 -7.87 32.59 -13.22
C GLN A 44 -7.08 31.47 -13.87
N ALA A 45 -5.77 31.47 -13.68
CA ALA A 45 -4.92 30.38 -14.13
C ALA A 45 -5.06 29.18 -13.18
N GLU A 46 -5.31 28.02 -13.75
CA GLU A 46 -5.47 26.75 -13.04
C GLU A 46 -4.54 25.70 -13.67
N ALA A 47 -4.20 24.67 -12.90
CA ALA A 47 -3.43 23.54 -13.37
C ALA A 47 -4.03 22.24 -12.85
N THR A 48 -3.74 21.12 -13.51
CA THR A 48 -4.12 19.81 -13.00
C THR A 48 -3.47 19.59 -11.64
N GLN A 49 -4.31 19.40 -10.63
CA GLN A 49 -3.90 19.23 -9.24
C GLN A 49 -4.11 17.79 -8.80
N VAL A 50 -3.06 17.14 -8.29
CA VAL A 50 -3.14 15.83 -7.69
C VAL A 50 -2.96 15.93 -6.19
N ARG A 51 -3.98 15.49 -5.46
CA ARG A 51 -3.96 15.46 -4.00
C ARG A 51 -3.20 14.23 -3.50
N VAL A 52 -2.16 14.46 -2.72
CA VAL A 52 -1.40 13.40 -2.04
C VAL A 52 -2.04 13.16 -0.68
N SER A 53 -2.45 11.93 -0.42
CA SER A 53 -3.05 11.50 0.84
C SER A 53 -2.46 10.17 1.29
N GLY A 54 -2.28 10.00 2.60
CA GLY A 54 -1.73 8.79 3.19
C GLY A 54 -2.79 7.71 3.41
N LYS A 55 -2.43 6.46 3.17
CA LYS A 55 -3.25 5.30 3.58
C LYS A 55 -3.05 4.95 5.05
N LEU A 56 -1.84 5.24 5.58
CA LEU A 56 -1.45 4.93 6.94
C LEU A 56 -1.83 6.09 7.88
N PRO A 57 -2.68 5.85 8.91
CA PRO A 57 -2.90 6.83 9.94
C PRO A 57 -1.68 6.92 10.85
N GLY A 58 -1.26 8.14 11.18
CA GLY A 58 -0.07 8.34 12.01
C GLY A 58 0.26 9.79 12.23
N ARG A 59 1.39 10.04 12.87
CA ARG A 59 1.91 11.38 13.14
C ARG A 59 2.93 11.75 12.08
N ILE A 60 2.82 12.95 11.53
CA ILE A 60 3.82 13.52 10.63
C ILE A 60 5.12 13.72 11.41
N VAL A 61 6.20 13.15 10.91
CA VAL A 61 7.53 13.28 11.52
C VAL A 61 8.26 14.48 10.94
N GLU A 62 8.32 14.53 9.60
CA GLU A 62 9.02 15.59 8.87
C GLU A 62 8.51 15.66 7.44
N PHE A 63 8.55 16.85 6.86
CA PHE A 63 8.41 17.06 5.43
C PHE A 63 9.79 17.11 4.78
N MET A 64 9.93 16.50 3.61
CA MET A 64 11.17 16.50 2.83
C MET A 64 11.13 17.53 1.70
N VAL A 65 10.03 18.27 1.62
CA VAL A 65 9.74 19.28 0.60
C VAL A 65 9.06 20.49 1.23
N GLU A 66 9.16 21.62 0.56
CA GLU A 66 8.55 22.90 0.95
C GLU A 66 7.51 23.34 -0.10
N ASP A 67 6.63 24.28 0.29
CA ASP A 67 5.70 24.91 -0.65
C ASP A 67 6.46 25.62 -1.78
N GLY A 68 6.01 25.42 -3.02
CA GLY A 68 6.66 25.98 -4.21
C GLY A 68 7.86 25.17 -4.70
N GLN A 69 8.20 24.04 -4.07
CA GLN A 69 9.30 23.19 -4.52
C GLN A 69 8.90 22.28 -5.68
N SER A 70 9.75 22.21 -6.71
CA SER A 70 9.59 21.27 -7.82
C SER A 70 9.99 19.87 -7.38
N VAL A 71 9.17 18.86 -7.76
CA VAL A 71 9.35 17.45 -7.42
C VAL A 71 9.18 16.56 -8.65
N HIS A 72 9.85 15.41 -8.64
CA HIS A 72 9.70 14.37 -9.66
C HIS A 72 8.89 13.20 -9.13
N LYS A 73 8.22 12.51 -10.03
CA LYS A 73 7.48 11.29 -9.69
C LYS A 73 8.37 10.28 -8.97
N GLY A 74 7.95 9.88 -7.77
CA GLY A 74 8.67 8.95 -6.91
C GLY A 74 9.53 9.60 -5.83
N ASP A 75 9.71 10.93 -5.86
CA ASP A 75 10.40 11.64 -4.79
C ASP A 75 9.63 11.51 -3.49
N THR A 76 10.35 11.29 -2.39
CA THR A 76 9.73 11.19 -1.06
C THR A 76 9.34 12.60 -0.58
N LEU A 77 8.08 12.76 -0.19
CA LEU A 77 7.50 14.05 0.18
C LEU A 77 7.39 14.24 1.69
N VAL A 78 6.96 13.20 2.40
CA VAL A 78 6.69 13.25 3.84
C VAL A 78 6.90 11.89 4.47
N ARG A 79 7.34 11.88 5.72
CA ARG A 79 7.43 10.70 6.57
C ARG A 79 6.38 10.72 7.66
N ILE A 80 5.59 9.65 7.73
CA ILE A 80 4.54 9.44 8.73
C ILE A 80 4.98 8.33 9.67
N PHE A 81 4.83 8.52 10.97
CA PHE A 81 5.08 7.52 11.99
C PHE A 81 3.76 6.95 12.52
N SER A 82 3.62 5.63 12.49
CA SER A 82 2.46 4.92 13.03
C SER A 82 2.91 3.89 14.07
N SER A 83 2.72 4.21 15.34
CA SER A 83 3.01 3.29 16.43
C SER A 83 2.18 2.00 16.38
N ASP A 84 0.96 2.08 15.86
CA ASP A 84 0.06 0.92 15.69
C ASP A 84 0.61 -0.05 14.63
N ALA A 85 1.08 0.47 13.49
CA ALA A 85 1.69 -0.35 12.44
C ALA A 85 3.00 -1.00 12.91
N GLU A 86 3.83 -0.28 13.66
CA GLU A 86 5.05 -0.85 14.26
C GLU A 86 4.76 -1.94 15.28
N ALA A 87 3.76 -1.72 16.15
CA ALA A 87 3.33 -2.73 17.11
C ALA A 87 2.80 -3.99 16.39
N LYS A 88 2.04 -3.82 15.31
CA LYS A 88 1.58 -4.94 14.46
C LYS A 88 2.74 -5.68 13.79
N LEU A 89 3.77 -4.98 13.31
CA LEU A 89 4.95 -5.62 12.76
C LEU A 89 5.67 -6.46 13.82
N MET A 90 5.86 -5.91 15.01
CA MET A 90 6.47 -6.64 16.13
C MET A 90 5.66 -7.89 16.48
N GLN A 91 4.34 -7.80 16.54
CA GLN A 91 3.45 -8.95 16.79
C GLN A 91 3.55 -10.00 15.68
N ALA A 92 3.49 -9.60 14.41
CA ALA A 92 3.60 -10.51 13.27
C ALA A 92 4.97 -11.21 13.23
N SER A 93 6.06 -10.47 13.47
CA SER A 93 7.41 -11.00 13.54
C SER A 93 7.62 -11.98 14.70
N ALA A 94 7.01 -11.70 15.85
CA ALA A 94 7.02 -12.63 16.98
C ALA A 94 6.31 -13.94 16.63
N MET A 95 5.16 -13.87 15.94
CA MET A 95 4.42 -15.04 15.48
C MET A 95 5.19 -15.83 14.43
N GLU A 96 5.86 -15.16 13.48
CA GLU A 96 6.75 -15.84 12.51
C GLU A 96 7.86 -16.61 13.25
N ASN A 97 8.49 -16.02 14.26
CA ASN A 97 9.52 -16.69 15.04
C ASN A 97 8.99 -17.93 15.76
N VAL A 98 7.75 -17.91 16.28
CA VAL A 98 7.11 -19.08 16.90
C VAL A 98 6.92 -20.20 15.87
N TYR A 99 6.36 -19.91 14.72
CA TYR A 99 6.16 -20.92 13.66
C TYR A 99 7.48 -21.39 13.03
N LYS A 100 8.47 -20.52 12.95
CA LYS A 100 9.82 -20.89 12.52
C LYS A 100 10.47 -21.90 13.49
N ALA A 101 10.35 -21.67 14.78
CA ALA A 101 10.83 -22.59 15.80
C ALA A 101 10.06 -23.92 15.77
N GLN A 102 8.75 -23.87 15.57
CA GLN A 102 7.90 -25.06 15.42
C GLN A 102 8.27 -25.88 14.17
N ASN A 103 8.44 -25.22 13.02
CA ASN A 103 8.88 -25.89 11.80
C ASN A 103 10.24 -26.56 11.97
N GLN A 104 11.22 -25.85 12.55
CA GLN A 104 12.53 -26.42 12.85
C GLN A 104 12.48 -27.61 13.81
N LYS A 105 11.56 -27.60 14.79
CA LYS A 105 11.36 -28.71 15.71
C LYS A 105 10.81 -29.94 14.99
N VAL A 106 9.84 -29.77 14.09
CA VAL A 106 9.25 -30.85 13.29
C VAL A 106 10.28 -31.40 12.30
N ASP A 107 11.05 -30.54 11.64
CA ASP A 107 12.10 -30.94 10.69
C ASP A 107 13.23 -31.73 11.36
N LYS A 108 13.68 -31.33 12.55
CA LYS A 108 14.68 -32.05 13.32
C LYS A 108 14.23 -33.44 13.78
N GLY A 109 12.91 -33.64 13.87
CA GLY A 109 12.32 -34.90 14.30
C GLY A 109 12.57 -35.24 15.77
N ALA A 110 12.65 -36.54 16.07
CA ALA A 110 12.87 -37.00 17.43
C ALA A 110 14.29 -36.65 17.91
N ARG A 111 14.43 -36.41 19.21
CA ARG A 111 15.74 -36.18 19.83
C ARG A 111 16.62 -37.42 19.71
N ILE A 112 17.93 -37.24 19.56
CA ILE A 112 18.89 -38.32 19.40
C ILE A 112 18.85 -39.31 20.56
N GLU A 113 18.57 -38.83 21.77
CA GLU A 113 18.44 -39.68 22.95
C GLU A 113 17.26 -40.65 22.86
N VAL A 114 16.12 -40.18 22.27
CA VAL A 114 14.93 -41.02 22.04
C VAL A 114 15.23 -42.08 21.00
N ILE A 115 15.93 -41.72 19.92
CA ILE A 115 16.35 -42.64 18.86
C ILE A 115 17.28 -43.69 19.42
N ASN A 116 18.30 -43.28 20.22
CA ASN A 116 19.24 -44.18 20.83
C ASN A 116 18.57 -45.15 21.83
N SER A 117 17.66 -44.63 22.67
CA SER A 117 16.89 -45.47 23.60
C SER A 117 16.06 -46.53 22.90
N ALA A 118 15.37 -46.15 21.80
CA ALA A 118 14.60 -47.07 20.98
C ALA A 118 15.51 -48.13 20.30
N TYR A 119 16.70 -47.73 19.84
CA TYR A 119 17.72 -48.62 19.30
C TYR A 119 18.19 -49.66 20.34
N ASP A 120 18.51 -49.23 21.56
CA ASP A 120 18.97 -50.11 22.64
C ASP A 120 17.88 -51.09 23.04
N MET A 121 16.61 -50.69 23.05
CA MET A 121 15.47 -51.59 23.26
C MET A 121 15.38 -52.61 22.15
N TRP A 122 15.56 -52.24 20.90
CA TRP A 122 15.58 -53.18 19.78
C TRP A 122 16.76 -54.14 19.87
N GLN A 123 17.99 -53.68 20.22
CA GLN A 123 19.14 -54.57 20.43
C GLN A 123 18.90 -55.58 21.56
N LYS A 124 18.26 -55.16 22.66
CA LYS A 124 17.82 -56.07 23.73
C LYS A 124 16.84 -57.12 23.25
N ALA A 125 15.89 -56.73 22.42
CA ALA A 125 14.91 -57.66 21.84
C ALA A 125 15.56 -58.67 20.86
N ILE A 126 16.51 -58.22 20.03
CA ILE A 126 17.34 -59.11 19.17
C ILE A 126 18.07 -60.18 19.98
N ALA A 127 18.72 -59.78 21.08
CA ALA A 127 19.41 -60.73 21.96
C ALA A 127 18.46 -61.74 22.60
N GLY A 128 17.28 -61.29 23.01
CA GLY A 128 16.23 -62.17 23.53
C GLY A 128 15.72 -63.18 22.49
N LEU A 129 15.49 -62.71 21.25
CA LEU A 129 15.10 -63.57 20.12
C LEU A 129 16.13 -64.61 19.78
N ASP A 130 17.43 -64.25 19.77
CA ASP A 130 18.55 -65.21 19.51
C ASP A 130 18.61 -66.32 20.56
N ILE A 131 18.44 -65.99 21.84
CA ILE A 131 18.37 -66.96 22.93
C ILE A 131 17.19 -67.91 22.76
N ALA A 132 15.99 -67.37 22.50
CA ALA A 132 14.75 -68.15 22.30
C ALA A 132 14.85 -69.05 21.08
N LYS A 133 15.43 -68.54 19.97
CA LYS A 133 15.68 -69.31 18.76
C LYS A 133 16.62 -70.49 19.02
N LYS A 134 17.76 -70.26 19.64
CA LYS A 134 18.70 -71.37 20.00
C LYS A 134 18.07 -72.35 20.93
N SER A 135 17.20 -71.95 21.83
CA SER A 135 16.44 -72.90 22.69
C SER A 135 15.46 -73.70 21.90
N TYR A 136 14.66 -73.09 21.01
CA TYR A 136 13.72 -73.75 20.15
C TYR A 136 14.44 -74.77 19.22
N ASP A 137 15.49 -74.41 18.51
CA ASP A 137 16.30 -75.25 17.65
C ASP A 137 16.81 -76.50 18.38
N ARG A 138 17.29 -76.30 19.64
CA ARG A 138 17.73 -77.43 20.50
C ARG A 138 16.60 -78.30 20.89
N MET A 139 15.46 -77.78 21.34
CA MET A 139 14.29 -78.63 21.70
C MET A 139 13.72 -79.34 20.49
N GLN A 140 13.66 -78.74 19.35
CA GLN A 140 13.26 -79.40 18.09
C GLN A 140 14.18 -80.55 17.72
N ALA A 141 15.49 -80.40 17.89
CA ALA A 141 16.47 -81.45 17.64
C ALA A 141 16.32 -82.65 18.64
N LEU A 142 16.07 -82.35 19.93
CA LEU A 142 15.84 -83.35 20.96
C LEU A 142 14.48 -84.07 20.73
N PHE A 143 13.43 -83.38 20.31
CA PHE A 143 12.17 -83.98 19.99
C PHE A 143 12.28 -84.92 18.80
N LYS A 144 12.98 -84.56 17.73
CA LYS A 144 13.26 -85.48 16.59
C LYS A 144 14.00 -86.76 16.99
N LYS A 145 14.79 -86.69 18.09
CA LYS A 145 15.48 -87.87 18.64
C LYS A 145 14.63 -88.65 19.67
N GLY A 146 13.37 -88.26 19.94
CA GLY A 146 12.51 -88.90 20.91
C GLY A 146 12.84 -88.65 22.36
N VAL A 147 13.70 -87.68 22.68
CA VAL A 147 14.22 -87.38 24.06
C VAL A 147 13.25 -86.56 24.88
N ILE A 148 12.41 -85.74 24.28
CA ILE A 148 11.48 -84.84 24.98
C ILE A 148 10.06 -84.98 24.45
N SER A 149 9.06 -84.54 25.23
CA SER A 149 7.66 -84.51 24.83
C SER A 149 7.35 -83.44 23.83
N ALA A 150 6.27 -83.64 23.02
CA ALA A 150 5.77 -82.55 22.12
C ALA A 150 5.46 -81.30 22.85
N GLN A 151 4.90 -81.39 24.07
CA GLN A 151 4.56 -80.21 24.88
C GLN A 151 5.82 -79.28 25.12
N LYS A 152 6.97 -79.83 25.48
CA LYS A 152 8.18 -79.10 25.70
C LYS A 152 8.71 -78.41 24.42
N ARG A 153 8.57 -79.06 23.25
CA ARG A 153 8.89 -78.48 21.96
C ARG A 153 7.93 -77.26 21.68
N ASP A 154 6.60 -77.48 21.87
CA ASP A 154 5.58 -76.45 21.61
C ASP A 154 5.73 -75.24 22.53
N GLU A 155 6.12 -75.41 23.82
CA GLU A 155 6.46 -74.35 24.73
C GLU A 155 7.66 -73.52 24.25
N ALA A 156 8.69 -74.16 23.74
CA ALA A 156 9.88 -73.52 23.19
C ALA A 156 9.52 -72.77 21.89
N GLU A 157 8.68 -73.32 21.02
CA GLU A 157 8.17 -72.68 19.81
C GLU A 157 7.32 -71.46 20.11
N ALA A 158 6.40 -71.58 21.08
CA ALA A 158 5.58 -70.45 21.53
C ALA A 158 6.44 -69.26 22.08
N ASN A 159 7.47 -69.60 22.89
CA ASN A 159 8.40 -68.59 23.39
C ASN A 159 9.23 -67.94 22.26
N TYR A 160 9.71 -68.73 21.28
CA TYR A 160 10.40 -68.18 20.10
C TYR A 160 9.49 -67.22 19.31
N ASN A 161 8.25 -67.63 19.06
CA ASN A 161 7.28 -66.77 18.34
C ASN A 161 6.95 -65.50 19.14
N ALA A 162 6.84 -65.58 20.47
CA ALA A 162 6.63 -64.39 21.31
C ALA A 162 7.83 -63.43 21.26
N MET A 163 9.06 -63.95 21.32
CA MET A 163 10.26 -63.10 21.22
C MET A 163 10.44 -62.50 19.83
N LYS A 164 10.04 -63.21 18.78
CA LYS A 164 10.02 -62.68 17.41
C LYS A 164 9.04 -61.51 17.26
N ALA A 165 7.85 -61.65 17.85
CA ALA A 165 6.87 -60.54 17.87
C ALA A 165 7.41 -59.33 18.66
N THR A 166 8.11 -59.58 19.78
CA THR A 166 8.72 -58.51 20.61
C THR A 166 9.83 -57.79 19.85
N GLU A 167 10.71 -58.52 19.13
CA GLU A 167 11.73 -57.92 18.27
C GLU A 167 11.12 -57.05 17.17
N SER A 168 10.11 -57.57 16.47
CA SER A 168 9.41 -56.84 15.40
C SER A 168 8.77 -55.53 15.92
N ALA A 169 8.15 -55.57 17.10
CA ALA A 169 7.58 -54.39 17.74
C ALA A 169 8.65 -53.36 18.12
N ALA A 170 9.77 -53.81 18.74
CA ALA A 170 10.88 -52.94 19.10
C ALA A 170 11.55 -52.32 17.86
N LYS A 171 11.70 -53.09 16.77
CA LYS A 171 12.19 -52.60 15.48
C LYS A 171 11.30 -51.49 14.92
N SER A 172 9.99 -51.75 14.90
CA SER A 172 9.03 -50.74 14.42
C SER A 172 9.06 -49.46 15.24
N GLN A 173 9.26 -49.55 16.55
CA GLN A 173 9.44 -48.40 17.44
C GLN A 173 10.70 -47.58 17.12
N TYR A 174 11.83 -48.25 16.89
CA TYR A 174 13.07 -47.61 16.46
C TYR A 174 12.92 -46.94 15.10
N GLU A 175 12.34 -47.63 14.11
CA GLU A 175 12.12 -47.05 12.77
C GLU A 175 11.19 -45.83 12.82
N MET A 176 10.14 -45.87 13.64
CA MET A 176 9.25 -44.72 13.87
C MET A 176 10.00 -43.53 14.47
N ALA A 177 10.81 -43.76 15.51
CA ALA A 177 11.62 -42.74 16.12
C ALA A 177 12.63 -42.11 15.13
N LYS A 178 13.25 -42.98 14.30
CA LYS A 178 14.23 -42.57 13.28
C LYS A 178 13.59 -41.77 12.12
N LYS A 179 12.38 -42.15 11.67
CA LYS A 179 11.65 -41.43 10.63
C LYS A 179 11.24 -40.01 11.10
N GLY A 180 10.99 -39.83 12.41
CA GLY A 180 10.52 -38.59 12.96
C GLY A 180 9.08 -38.27 12.56
N ALA A 181 8.80 -36.98 12.39
CA ALA A 181 7.48 -36.49 12.01
C ALA A 181 7.05 -36.96 10.62
N GLN A 182 5.76 -37.18 10.42
CA GLN A 182 5.18 -37.52 9.14
C GLN A 182 5.36 -36.39 8.12
N ILE A 183 5.27 -36.71 6.83
CA ILE A 183 5.43 -35.72 5.76
C ILE A 183 4.35 -34.65 5.88
N GLU A 184 3.13 -35.05 6.19
CA GLU A 184 1.98 -34.17 6.37
C GLU A 184 2.18 -33.17 7.53
N ASP A 185 2.80 -33.62 8.63
CA ASP A 185 3.13 -32.73 9.76
C ASP A 185 4.19 -31.68 9.37
N LYS A 186 5.18 -32.07 8.55
CA LYS A 186 6.20 -31.17 8.03
C LYS A 186 5.62 -30.15 7.08
N GLU A 187 4.76 -30.60 6.17
CA GLU A 187 4.06 -29.72 5.24
C GLU A 187 3.14 -28.74 5.96
N ALA A 188 2.41 -29.21 6.97
CA ALA A 188 1.56 -28.34 7.80
C ALA A 188 2.38 -27.29 8.55
N ALA A 189 3.50 -27.68 9.17
CA ALA A 189 4.38 -26.74 9.87
C ALA A 189 5.02 -25.72 8.90
N ALA A 190 5.43 -26.14 7.72
CA ALA A 190 5.94 -25.26 6.67
C ALA A 190 4.88 -24.28 6.16
N ALA A 191 3.64 -24.73 5.96
CA ALA A 191 2.52 -23.89 5.55
C ALA A 191 2.18 -22.84 6.61
N MET A 192 2.19 -23.20 7.89
CA MET A 192 1.99 -22.25 8.99
C MET A 192 3.09 -21.18 9.02
N LEU A 193 4.35 -21.55 8.83
CA LEU A 193 5.46 -20.61 8.73
C LEU A 193 5.28 -19.67 7.51
N LEU A 194 4.87 -20.21 6.36
CA LEU A 194 4.63 -19.41 5.16
C LEU A 194 3.49 -18.42 5.38
N ALA A 195 2.40 -18.81 6.03
CA ALA A 195 1.29 -17.92 6.39
C ALA A 195 1.75 -16.79 7.32
N ALA A 196 2.58 -17.10 8.33
CA ALA A 196 3.13 -16.10 9.23
C ALA A 196 4.05 -15.10 8.50
N LYS A 197 4.89 -15.57 7.58
CA LYS A 197 5.70 -14.71 6.71
C LYS A 197 4.83 -13.79 5.84
N GLY A 198 3.72 -14.30 5.31
CA GLY A 198 2.74 -13.51 4.59
C GLY A 198 2.15 -12.39 5.45
N SER A 199 1.89 -12.65 6.74
CA SER A 199 1.41 -11.64 7.68
C SER A 199 2.46 -10.56 7.95
N VAL A 200 3.74 -10.93 8.08
CA VAL A 200 4.84 -9.94 8.20
C VAL A 200 4.92 -9.08 6.95
N ALA A 201 4.96 -9.69 5.75
CA ALA A 201 5.02 -8.96 4.49
C ALA A 201 3.83 -8.01 4.29
N GLN A 202 2.64 -8.39 4.76
CA GLN A 202 1.47 -7.52 4.73
C GLN A 202 1.68 -6.25 5.56
N VAL A 203 2.21 -6.38 6.79
CA VAL A 203 2.46 -5.23 7.65
C VAL A 203 3.63 -4.38 7.15
N GLU A 204 4.68 -5.00 6.61
CA GLU A 204 5.79 -4.29 5.95
C GLU A 204 5.31 -3.47 4.75
N SER A 205 4.37 -4.00 3.96
CA SER A 205 3.74 -3.25 2.87
C SER A 205 2.95 -2.05 3.37
N ILE A 206 2.26 -2.17 4.52
CA ILE A 206 1.57 -1.04 5.16
C ILE A 206 2.59 0.00 5.66
N LEU A 207 3.70 -0.44 6.24
CA LEU A 207 4.77 0.44 6.71
C LEU A 207 5.55 1.11 5.57
N ALA A 208 5.60 0.52 4.38
CA ALA A 208 6.15 1.18 3.21
C ALA A 208 5.36 2.45 2.84
N ASP A 209 4.04 2.47 3.10
CA ASP A 209 3.19 3.65 2.95
C ASP A 209 3.49 4.76 4.00
N SER A 210 4.47 4.56 4.92
CA SER A 210 4.95 5.61 5.83
C SER A 210 5.73 6.72 5.11
N TYR A 211 6.28 6.42 3.96
CA TYR A 211 6.95 7.37 3.08
C TYR A 211 6.05 7.66 1.88
N LEU A 212 5.37 8.80 1.90
CA LEU A 212 4.56 9.19 0.76
C LEU A 212 5.46 9.77 -0.33
N THR A 213 5.19 9.36 -1.56
CA THR A 213 5.96 9.79 -2.72
C THR A 213 5.10 10.59 -3.70
N ALA A 214 5.74 11.44 -4.51
CA ALA A 214 5.09 12.21 -5.55
C ALA A 214 4.48 11.29 -6.62
N PRO A 215 3.17 11.40 -6.92
CA PRO A 215 2.51 10.58 -7.93
C PRO A 215 2.81 11.03 -9.36
N ILE A 216 3.17 12.31 -9.54
CA ILE A 216 3.47 12.96 -10.81
C ILE A 216 4.66 13.91 -10.65
N ASP A 217 5.24 14.33 -11.78
CA ASP A 217 6.17 15.47 -11.82
C ASP A 217 5.37 16.76 -11.69
N GLY A 218 5.86 17.71 -10.91
CA GLY A 218 5.15 18.97 -10.68
C GLY A 218 5.77 19.85 -9.59
N GLU A 219 4.95 20.75 -9.04
CA GLU A 219 5.33 21.66 -7.97
C GLU A 219 4.36 21.50 -6.80
N ILE A 220 4.87 21.56 -5.57
CA ILE A 220 4.05 21.53 -4.36
C ILE A 220 3.30 22.85 -4.24
N SER A 221 1.94 22.80 -4.19
CA SER A 221 1.14 24.04 -4.05
C SER A 221 0.72 24.34 -2.63
N ASP A 222 0.35 23.33 -1.88
CA ASP A 222 -0.15 23.48 -0.51
C ASP A 222 0.25 22.27 0.34
N ILE A 223 0.74 22.53 1.53
CA ILE A 223 0.94 21.55 2.59
C ILE A 223 -0.09 21.84 3.68
N PHE A 224 -1.00 20.90 3.98
CA PHE A 224 -2.13 21.13 4.88
C PHE A 224 -1.79 20.94 6.37
N PRO A 225 -1.21 19.78 6.79
CA PRO A 225 -0.89 19.55 8.19
C PRO A 225 0.49 20.09 8.55
N ASN A 226 0.73 20.24 9.86
CA ASN A 226 2.02 20.61 10.40
C ASN A 226 2.80 19.37 10.86
N GLU A 227 4.12 19.50 11.00
CA GLU A 227 4.95 18.50 11.66
C GLU A 227 4.46 18.24 13.08
N GLY A 228 4.46 16.97 13.47
CA GLY A 228 3.93 16.53 14.74
C GLY A 228 2.41 16.34 14.78
N GLU A 229 1.66 16.73 13.74
CA GLU A 229 0.22 16.56 13.66
C GLU A 229 -0.18 15.11 13.35
N LEU A 230 -1.33 14.68 13.87
CA LEU A 230 -1.90 13.36 13.63
C LEU A 230 -2.80 13.40 12.40
N VAL A 231 -2.51 12.56 11.41
CA VAL A 231 -3.31 12.44 10.18
C VAL A 231 -4.01 11.10 10.12
N GLY A 232 -5.26 11.10 9.65
CA GLY A 232 -6.05 9.89 9.43
C GLY A 232 -5.85 9.31 8.05
N THR A 233 -6.37 8.10 7.84
CA THR A 233 -6.41 7.46 6.51
C THR A 233 -7.18 8.32 5.51
N GLY A 234 -6.57 8.62 4.36
CA GLY A 234 -7.17 9.42 3.30
C GLY A 234 -7.18 10.93 3.56
N ALA A 235 -6.63 11.39 4.70
CA ALA A 235 -6.48 12.82 4.95
C ALA A 235 -5.56 13.45 3.89
N PRO A 236 -5.93 14.62 3.34
CA PRO A 236 -5.08 15.33 2.41
C PRO A 236 -3.84 15.84 3.15
N ILE A 237 -2.67 15.61 2.58
CA ILE A 237 -1.40 16.05 3.16
C ILE A 237 -0.82 17.19 2.35
N MET A 238 -0.81 17.07 1.03
CA MET A 238 -0.36 18.13 0.16
C MET A 238 -0.95 17.99 -1.25
N ASN A 239 -0.82 19.05 -2.03
CA ASN A 239 -1.20 19.06 -3.43
C ASN A 239 0.04 19.20 -4.32
N VAL A 240 0.05 18.46 -5.43
CA VAL A 240 1.08 18.58 -6.49
C VAL A 240 0.41 19.09 -7.75
N LEU A 241 0.88 20.21 -8.27
CA LEU A 241 0.40 20.83 -9.53
C LEU A 241 1.23 20.34 -10.70
N ASN A 242 0.56 19.91 -11.77
CA ASN A 242 1.21 19.64 -13.05
C ASN A 242 1.30 20.94 -13.87
N LEU A 243 2.43 21.60 -13.84
CA LEU A 243 2.64 22.84 -14.58
C LEU A 243 2.68 22.66 -16.11
N ASN A 244 2.76 21.43 -16.61
CA ASN A 244 2.68 21.16 -18.04
C ASN A 244 1.23 21.09 -18.56
N ASP A 245 0.25 21.06 -17.66
CA ASP A 245 -1.18 20.97 -17.98
C ASP A 245 -1.92 22.12 -17.28
N MET A 246 -1.75 23.32 -17.82
CA MET A 246 -2.35 24.54 -17.30
C MET A 246 -3.42 25.06 -18.25
N TRP A 247 -4.46 25.65 -17.69
CA TRP A 247 -5.52 26.35 -18.41
C TRP A 247 -5.93 27.62 -17.69
N VAL A 248 -6.68 28.46 -18.39
CA VAL A 248 -7.22 29.69 -17.79
C VAL A 248 -8.74 29.64 -17.86
N THR A 249 -9.38 29.80 -16.72
CA THR A 249 -10.84 29.84 -16.59
C THR A 249 -11.29 31.30 -16.54
N PHE A 250 -12.21 31.67 -17.43
CA PHE A 250 -12.84 32.99 -17.49
C PHE A 250 -14.32 32.91 -17.15
N ASN A 251 -14.77 33.74 -16.22
CA ASN A 251 -16.20 33.92 -15.95
C ASN A 251 -16.78 35.01 -16.83
N VAL A 252 -17.41 34.58 -17.94
CA VAL A 252 -17.96 35.48 -18.95
C VAL A 252 -19.43 35.73 -18.70
N ARG A 253 -19.89 37.03 -18.74
CA ARG A 253 -21.30 37.37 -18.68
C ARG A 253 -22.01 36.86 -19.93
N GLU A 254 -23.28 36.50 -19.79
CA GLU A 254 -24.13 35.96 -20.88
C GLU A 254 -24.18 36.88 -22.10
N GLU A 255 -24.22 38.21 -21.88
CA GLU A 255 -24.26 39.22 -22.95
C GLU A 255 -23.02 39.16 -23.86
N LEU A 256 -21.88 38.71 -23.37
CA LEU A 256 -20.64 38.64 -24.13
C LEU A 256 -20.45 37.29 -24.83
N LEU A 257 -21.22 36.27 -24.42
CA LEU A 257 -21.15 34.92 -25.02
C LEU A 257 -21.49 34.91 -26.52
N GLN A 258 -22.32 35.86 -26.98
CA GLN A 258 -22.69 35.97 -28.40
C GLN A 258 -21.45 36.23 -29.30
N ASN A 259 -20.40 36.82 -28.76
CA ASN A 259 -19.14 37.14 -29.47
C ASN A 259 -18.09 36.05 -29.39
N LEU A 260 -18.37 34.98 -28.62
CA LEU A 260 -17.45 33.87 -28.37
C LEU A 260 -17.89 32.64 -29.16
N THR A 261 -16.98 32.08 -29.94
CA THR A 261 -17.22 30.80 -30.64
C THR A 261 -16.08 29.82 -30.26
N MET A 262 -16.42 28.54 -30.21
CA MET A 262 -15.43 27.51 -29.94
C MET A 262 -14.26 27.59 -30.94
N GLY A 263 -13.03 27.54 -30.42
CA GLY A 263 -11.79 27.62 -31.24
C GLY A 263 -11.36 29.04 -31.63
N LYS A 264 -12.04 30.08 -31.13
CA LYS A 264 -11.62 31.46 -31.37
C LYS A 264 -10.46 31.82 -30.43
N GLU A 265 -9.37 32.30 -31.01
CA GLU A 265 -8.26 32.86 -30.25
C GLU A 265 -8.61 34.24 -29.70
N ILE A 266 -8.36 34.45 -28.43
CA ILE A 266 -8.63 35.70 -27.74
C ILE A 266 -7.31 36.18 -27.11
N PRO A 267 -6.92 37.43 -27.33
CA PRO A 267 -5.72 37.99 -26.69
C PRO A 267 -5.94 38.09 -25.19
N ALA A 268 -5.02 37.52 -24.41
CA ALA A 268 -4.99 37.61 -22.96
C ALA A 268 -3.73 38.35 -22.51
N ILE A 269 -3.88 39.20 -21.52
CA ILE A 269 -2.78 39.95 -20.89
C ILE A 269 -2.53 39.30 -19.53
N ILE A 270 -1.30 38.85 -19.28
CA ILE A 270 -0.89 38.31 -17.98
C ILE A 270 -0.01 39.36 -17.29
N PRO A 271 -0.55 40.12 -16.34
CA PRO A 271 0.18 41.26 -15.73
C PRO A 271 1.48 40.83 -15.05
N ALA A 272 1.53 39.60 -14.49
CA ALA A 272 2.71 39.07 -13.83
C ALA A 272 3.92 38.82 -14.79
N LEU A 273 3.66 38.66 -16.09
CA LEU A 273 4.70 38.44 -17.10
C LEU A 273 5.13 39.77 -17.79
N GLY A 274 4.61 40.92 -17.34
CA GLY A 274 4.84 42.22 -17.96
C GLY A 274 4.35 42.25 -19.39
N ASN A 275 3.35 43.00 -19.73
CA ASN A 275 2.71 43.26 -21.04
C ASN A 275 3.33 42.50 -22.27
N LYS A 276 3.52 41.20 -22.19
CA LYS A 276 3.92 40.36 -23.31
C LYS A 276 2.70 39.57 -23.78
#